data_5f7edf2350debb72b9f7a27b3567a279
#
_entry.id   5f7edf2350debb72b9f7a27b3567a279
#
_cell.length_a   1.000
_cell.length_b   1.000
_cell.length_c   1.000
_cell.angle_alpha   90.00
_cell.angle_beta   90.00
_cell.angle_gamma   90.00
#
_symmetry.space_group_name_H-M   'P 1'
#
loop_
_entity.id
_entity.type
_entity.pdbx_description
1 polymer ?
#
loop_
_entity_poly.entity_id
_entity_poly.type
_entity_poly.pdbx_seq_one_letter_code
_entity_poly.pdbx_strand_id
1 'polypeptide(L)'
;DREYERENKGFNTNLGMEYFLTDRSSITASGFLRLGDDEDLTTNNARKFSDGTLQETTIREELETEEDVSYQLSLNYVNDFNDEGHKLTADFQYENDEEEERSFITERRLLPSPLDFPSEDILNKETQNEYLIQADYVLPIGENAQFEAGFRGNFENEVTDYTLNQENENGVFVRNDTLSNIFDYTENVSAVYTQYGNKFGKFSFLLGLRLENTQLKGEIQSNLDEDAF
;
A
#
# COMPACT_ATOMS: atom_id res chain seq x y z
N ASP A 1 -16.63 -25.37 9.22
CA ASP A 1 -15.94 -24.82 10.40
C ASP A 1 -14.55 -24.33 9.97
N ARG A 2 -14.10 -23.20 10.50
CA ARG A 2 -12.76 -22.63 10.27
C ARG A 2 -12.11 -22.41 11.64
N GLU A 3 -10.89 -22.90 11.78
CA GLU A 3 -10.02 -22.68 12.93
C GLU A 3 -8.77 -21.98 12.43
N TYR A 4 -8.20 -21.09 13.24
CA TYR A 4 -6.95 -20.40 12.90
C TYR A 4 -6.14 -20.12 14.17
N GLU A 5 -4.83 -20.26 14.03
CA GLU A 5 -3.84 -19.87 15.01
C GLU A 5 -2.97 -18.77 14.37
N ARG A 6 -2.68 -17.70 15.11
CA ARG A 6 -1.93 -16.55 14.63
C ARG A 6 -0.82 -16.17 15.59
N GLU A 7 0.34 -15.97 15.04
CA GLU A 7 1.46 -15.35 15.75
C GLU A 7 1.90 -14.11 14.97
N ASN A 8 2.02 -12.98 15.69
CA ASN A 8 2.40 -11.70 15.09
C ASN A 8 3.53 -11.10 15.90
N LYS A 9 4.59 -10.66 15.22
CA LYS A 9 5.73 -9.97 15.81
C LYS A 9 5.99 -8.71 15.02
N GLY A 10 6.20 -7.60 15.70
CA GLY A 10 6.46 -6.35 15.04
C GLY A 10 7.33 -5.42 15.86
N PHE A 11 8.08 -4.61 15.13
CA PHE A 11 8.85 -3.50 15.67
C PHE A 11 8.58 -2.26 14.86
N ASN A 12 8.34 -1.13 15.52
CA ASN A 12 8.26 0.15 14.86
C ASN A 12 9.04 1.22 15.64
N THR A 13 9.58 2.18 14.92
CA THR A 13 10.27 3.31 15.49
C THR A 13 10.07 4.55 14.64
N ASN A 14 10.06 5.70 15.29
CA ASN A 14 9.97 7.01 14.66
C ASN A 14 11.02 7.93 15.28
N LEU A 15 11.78 8.61 14.44
CA LEU A 15 12.78 9.58 14.85
C LEU A 15 12.54 10.88 14.07
N GLY A 16 12.66 12.02 14.75
CA GLY A 16 12.51 13.31 14.11
C GLY A 16 13.43 14.36 14.71
N MET A 17 13.80 15.32 13.89
CA MET A 17 14.65 16.44 14.24
C MET A 17 14.14 17.71 13.55
N GLU A 18 14.02 18.78 14.31
CA GLU A 18 13.74 20.11 13.76
C GLU A 18 14.97 21.00 13.90
N TYR A 19 15.28 21.71 12.81
CA TYR A 19 16.36 22.67 12.77
C TYR A 19 15.83 24.06 12.39
N PHE A 20 15.99 25.02 13.27
CA PHE A 20 15.60 26.41 13.03
C PHE A 20 16.68 27.12 12.23
N LEU A 21 16.34 27.48 10.98
CA LEU A 21 17.21 28.26 10.08
C LEU A 21 17.27 29.72 10.52
N THR A 22 16.11 30.24 10.96
CA THR A 22 15.93 31.57 11.50
C THR A 22 14.85 31.54 12.58
N ASP A 23 14.52 32.67 13.22
CA ASP A 23 13.39 32.74 14.15
C ASP A 23 12.03 32.49 13.48
N ARG A 24 11.97 32.46 12.16
CA ARG A 24 10.73 32.32 11.36
C ARG A 24 10.76 31.18 10.36
N SER A 25 11.83 30.43 10.32
CA SER A 25 11.94 29.30 9.38
C SER A 25 12.60 28.11 10.00
N SER A 26 12.02 26.94 9.75
CA SER A 26 12.53 25.65 10.20
C SER A 26 12.47 24.59 9.11
N ILE A 27 13.31 23.58 9.28
CA ILE A 27 13.25 22.32 8.54
C ILE A 27 13.09 21.21 9.57
N THR A 28 12.04 20.40 9.40
CA THR A 28 11.84 19.17 10.16
C THR A 28 12.14 17.97 9.27
N ALA A 29 13.04 17.11 9.73
CA ALA A 29 13.31 15.82 9.11
C ALA A 29 12.82 14.72 10.04
N SER A 30 12.09 13.73 9.51
CA SER A 30 11.67 12.57 10.27
C SER A 30 11.81 11.28 9.46
N GLY A 31 12.00 10.18 10.18
CA GLY A 31 12.07 8.84 9.63
C GLY A 31 11.22 7.89 10.46
N PHE A 32 10.49 7.02 9.80
CA PHE A 32 9.72 5.94 10.37
C PHE A 32 10.25 4.62 9.80
N LEU A 33 10.30 3.59 10.64
CA LEU A 33 10.60 2.21 10.25
C LEU A 33 9.64 1.27 10.95
N ARG A 34 9.06 0.34 10.19
CA ARG A 34 8.27 -0.79 10.66
C ARG A 34 8.87 -2.07 10.12
N LEU A 35 8.91 -3.08 10.97
CA LEU A 35 9.26 -4.46 10.64
C LEU A 35 8.18 -5.35 11.22
N GLY A 36 7.64 -6.27 10.44
CA GLY A 36 6.65 -7.25 10.84
C GLY A 36 7.06 -8.66 10.42
N ASP A 37 6.55 -9.65 11.16
CA ASP A 37 6.74 -11.08 10.93
C ASP A 37 5.49 -11.77 11.47
N ASP A 38 4.68 -12.33 10.58
CA ASP A 38 3.40 -12.94 10.89
C ASP A 38 3.40 -14.41 10.44
N GLU A 39 2.81 -15.29 11.27
CA GLU A 39 2.56 -16.69 10.94
C GLU A 39 1.13 -17.05 11.27
N ASP A 40 0.37 -17.48 10.26
CA ASP A 40 -1.02 -17.85 10.36
C ASP A 40 -1.24 -19.30 9.91
N LEU A 41 -1.76 -20.15 10.81
CA LEU A 41 -2.23 -21.49 10.45
C LEU A 41 -3.76 -21.49 10.41
N THR A 42 -4.31 -21.76 9.23
CA THR A 42 -5.75 -21.84 9.00
C THR A 42 -6.16 -23.27 8.64
N THR A 43 -7.12 -23.83 9.36
CA THR A 43 -7.74 -25.12 9.05
C THR A 43 -9.21 -24.94 8.68
N ASN A 44 -9.58 -25.29 7.45
CA ASN A 44 -10.95 -25.24 6.96
C ASN A 44 -11.54 -26.65 6.82
N ASN A 45 -12.64 -26.91 7.56
CA ASN A 45 -13.43 -28.13 7.45
C ASN A 45 -14.71 -27.84 6.66
N ALA A 46 -14.76 -28.28 5.39
CA ALA A 46 -15.93 -28.13 4.55
C ALA A 46 -16.77 -29.41 4.48
N ARG A 47 -18.10 -29.27 4.58
CA ARG A 47 -19.05 -30.38 4.50
C ARG A 47 -20.14 -30.05 3.49
N LYS A 48 -20.33 -30.93 2.50
CA LYS A 48 -21.35 -30.79 1.48
C LYS A 48 -22.48 -31.78 1.72
N PHE A 49 -23.72 -31.26 1.76
CA PHE A 49 -24.94 -32.04 1.96
C PHE A 49 -25.81 -32.00 0.70
N SER A 50 -26.46 -33.12 0.40
CA SER A 50 -27.55 -33.21 -0.58
C SER A 50 -28.72 -33.93 0.07
N ASP A 51 -29.91 -33.33 -0.02
CA ASP A 51 -31.14 -33.86 0.60
C ASP A 51 -30.97 -34.27 2.08
N GLY A 52 -30.20 -33.46 2.84
CA GLY A 52 -29.91 -33.71 4.24
C GLY A 52 -28.86 -34.80 4.51
N THR A 53 -28.33 -35.44 3.48
CA THR A 53 -27.31 -36.49 3.57
C THR A 53 -25.93 -35.89 3.31
N LEU A 54 -24.94 -36.15 4.20
CA LEU A 54 -23.56 -35.76 4.01
C LEU A 54 -22.94 -36.50 2.81
N GLN A 55 -22.49 -35.77 1.82
CA GLN A 55 -21.92 -36.31 0.57
C GLN A 55 -20.40 -36.22 0.54
N GLU A 56 -19.84 -35.11 1.05
CA GLU A 56 -18.42 -34.84 0.96
C GLU A 56 -17.95 -34.11 2.22
N THR A 57 -16.73 -34.42 2.63
CA THR A 57 -16.01 -33.70 3.67
C THR A 57 -14.59 -33.47 3.17
N THR A 58 -14.14 -32.22 3.17
CA THR A 58 -12.76 -31.84 2.88
C THR A 58 -12.15 -31.08 4.04
N ILE A 59 -10.86 -31.28 4.24
CA ILE A 59 -10.02 -30.47 5.14
C ILE A 59 -8.99 -29.77 4.27
N ARG A 60 -8.88 -28.45 4.41
CA ARG A 60 -7.82 -27.63 3.83
C ARG A 60 -7.06 -26.97 4.95
N GLU A 61 -5.75 -27.13 4.95
CA GLU A 61 -4.81 -26.50 5.85
C GLU A 61 -3.95 -25.55 5.04
N GLU A 62 -3.73 -24.34 5.58
CA GLU A 62 -2.94 -23.29 4.98
C GLU A 62 -2.03 -22.70 6.05
N LEU A 63 -0.72 -22.83 5.84
CA LEU A 63 0.29 -22.16 6.62
C LEU A 63 0.77 -20.96 5.80
N GLU A 64 0.50 -19.77 6.34
CA GLU A 64 0.89 -18.49 5.75
C GLU A 64 1.96 -17.85 6.62
N THR A 65 3.01 -17.35 5.99
CA THR A 65 4.05 -16.54 6.63
C THR A 65 4.17 -15.25 5.86
N GLU A 66 4.27 -14.13 6.60
CA GLU A 66 4.41 -12.79 6.03
C GLU A 66 5.55 -12.06 6.72
N GLU A 67 6.44 -11.48 5.90
CA GLU A 67 7.48 -10.56 6.35
C GLU A 67 7.23 -9.20 5.73
N ASP A 68 7.10 -8.15 6.55
CA ASP A 68 6.90 -6.77 6.09
C ASP A 68 8.03 -5.84 6.54
N VAL A 69 8.48 -4.99 5.63
CA VAL A 69 9.41 -3.90 5.89
C VAL A 69 8.86 -2.62 5.28
N SER A 70 8.59 -1.64 6.14
CA SER A 70 8.10 -0.33 5.70
C SER A 70 9.00 0.76 6.26
N TYR A 71 9.42 1.72 5.42
CA TYR A 71 10.10 2.90 5.90
C TYR A 71 9.64 4.16 5.18
N GLN A 72 9.56 5.24 5.95
CA GLN A 72 9.17 6.55 5.44
C GLN A 72 10.21 7.59 5.86
N LEU A 73 10.58 8.44 4.93
CA LEU A 73 11.40 9.63 5.16
C LEU A 73 10.58 10.87 4.82
N SER A 74 10.58 11.85 5.72
CA SER A 74 9.83 13.10 5.53
C SER A 74 10.71 14.31 5.79
N LEU A 75 10.55 15.33 4.93
CA LEU A 75 11.13 16.65 5.10
C LEU A 75 10.00 17.66 5.02
N ASN A 76 9.87 18.50 6.06
CA ASN A 76 8.94 19.61 6.10
C ASN A 76 9.73 20.91 6.25
N TYR A 77 9.46 21.88 5.39
CA TYR A 77 9.98 23.24 5.48
C TYR A 77 8.85 24.21 5.79
N VAL A 78 9.07 25.06 6.76
CA VAL A 78 8.14 26.13 7.13
C VAL A 78 8.89 27.45 7.12
N ASN A 79 8.27 28.48 6.54
CA ASN A 79 8.77 29.84 6.60
C ASN A 79 7.63 30.84 6.80
N ASP A 80 7.63 31.54 7.91
CA ASP A 80 6.74 32.64 8.21
C ASP A 80 7.42 33.97 7.80
N PHE A 81 6.95 34.59 6.71
CA PHE A 81 7.51 35.83 6.19
C PHE A 81 7.23 37.03 7.13
N ASN A 82 6.13 36.96 7.90
CA ASN A 82 5.73 37.95 8.87
C ASN A 82 4.84 37.34 9.96
N ASP A 83 4.44 38.11 10.96
CA ASP A 83 3.57 37.70 12.06
C ASP A 83 2.07 37.74 11.70
N GLU A 84 1.72 38.13 10.47
CA GLU A 84 0.34 38.28 9.98
C GLU A 84 -0.16 37.03 9.24
N GLY A 85 0.62 35.97 9.23
CA GLY A 85 0.24 34.67 8.58
C GLY A 85 0.68 34.55 7.13
N HIS A 86 1.56 35.42 6.63
CA HIS A 86 2.22 35.24 5.35
C HIS A 86 3.23 34.10 5.46
N LYS A 87 2.95 32.97 4.81
CA LYS A 87 3.61 31.68 5.06
C LYS A 87 3.86 30.87 3.77
N LEU A 88 4.96 30.17 3.78
CA LEU A 88 5.25 29.10 2.84
C LEU A 88 5.51 27.80 3.61
N THR A 89 4.85 26.72 3.22
CA THR A 89 5.19 25.37 3.66
C THR A 89 5.57 24.54 2.44
N ALA A 90 6.52 23.63 2.61
CA ALA A 90 6.86 22.64 1.60
C ALA A 90 7.14 21.31 2.26
N ASP A 91 6.58 20.24 1.69
CA ASP A 91 6.66 18.89 2.17
C ASP A 91 7.23 17.98 1.08
N PHE A 92 8.11 17.10 1.49
CA PHE A 92 8.58 15.96 0.71
C PHE A 92 8.49 14.73 1.58
N GLN A 93 7.89 13.65 1.04
CA GLN A 93 7.87 12.34 1.66
C GLN A 93 8.32 11.30 0.65
N TYR A 94 9.02 10.32 1.13
CA TYR A 94 9.34 9.09 0.42
C TYR A 94 8.97 7.92 1.32
N GLU A 95 8.21 6.98 0.77
CA GLU A 95 7.80 5.76 1.43
C GLU A 95 8.16 4.57 0.55
N ASN A 96 8.63 3.51 1.18
CA ASN A 96 8.85 2.21 0.57
C ASN A 96 8.28 1.16 1.50
N ASP A 97 7.44 0.30 0.92
CA ASP A 97 6.86 -0.86 1.56
C ASP A 97 7.27 -2.10 0.77
N GLU A 98 7.79 -3.10 1.46
CA GLU A 98 8.14 -4.40 0.93
C GLU A 98 7.44 -5.47 1.77
N GLU A 99 6.70 -6.35 1.11
CA GLU A 99 5.98 -7.46 1.71
C GLU A 99 6.31 -8.75 0.97
N GLU A 100 6.64 -9.80 1.70
CA GLU A 100 6.79 -11.15 1.19
C GLU A 100 5.86 -12.07 1.96
N GLU A 101 4.80 -12.55 1.28
CA GLU A 101 3.84 -13.52 1.79
C GLU A 101 4.06 -14.87 1.13
N ARG A 102 4.11 -15.93 1.92
CA ARG A 102 4.20 -17.30 1.44
C ARG A 102 3.14 -18.18 2.08
N SER A 103 2.27 -18.77 1.25
CA SER A 103 1.23 -19.69 1.67
C SER A 103 1.53 -21.10 1.18
N PHE A 104 1.61 -22.05 2.11
CA PHE A 104 1.68 -23.48 1.81
C PHE A 104 0.32 -24.12 2.10
N ILE A 105 -0.29 -24.71 1.07
CA ILE A 105 -1.67 -25.20 1.11
C ILE A 105 -1.70 -26.71 0.87
N THR A 106 -2.40 -27.42 1.74
CA THR A 106 -2.75 -28.81 1.55
C THR A 106 -4.27 -28.99 1.62
N GLU A 107 -4.81 -29.86 0.77
CA GLU A 107 -6.24 -30.19 0.79
C GLU A 107 -6.45 -31.69 0.69
N ARG A 108 -7.31 -32.22 1.56
CA ARG A 108 -7.66 -33.63 1.60
C ARG A 108 -9.16 -33.84 1.71
N ARG A 109 -9.70 -34.64 0.80
CA ARG A 109 -11.05 -35.16 0.93
C ARG A 109 -11.07 -36.38 1.82
N LEU A 110 -12.00 -36.42 2.80
CA LEU A 110 -12.20 -37.56 3.71
C LEU A 110 -13.36 -38.45 3.25
N LEU A 111 -14.43 -37.86 2.72
CA LEU A 111 -15.62 -38.53 2.23
C LEU A 111 -15.94 -38.06 0.81
N PRO A 112 -16.48 -38.94 -0.07
CA PRO A 112 -16.90 -40.37 0.14
C PRO A 112 -15.72 -41.37 0.21
N SER A 113 -14.57 -40.97 -0.29
CA SER A 113 -13.33 -41.77 -0.22
C SER A 113 -12.15 -40.82 -0.01
N PRO A 114 -11.17 -41.22 0.82
CA PRO A 114 -9.96 -40.40 1.00
C PRO A 114 -9.26 -40.10 -0.31
N LEU A 115 -8.88 -38.84 -0.52
CA LEU A 115 -8.11 -38.37 -1.67
C LEU A 115 -7.31 -37.16 -1.25
N ASP A 116 -6.02 -37.18 -1.43
CA ASP A 116 -5.17 -36.04 -1.29
C ASP A 116 -5.15 -35.27 -2.63
N PHE A 117 -5.39 -33.95 -2.57
CA PHE A 117 -5.24 -33.06 -3.71
C PHE A 117 -3.78 -32.57 -3.81
N PRO A 118 -3.31 -32.15 -4.97
CA PRO A 118 -1.99 -31.53 -5.10
C PRO A 118 -1.83 -30.38 -4.12
N SER A 119 -0.69 -30.36 -3.44
CA SER A 119 -0.33 -29.25 -2.57
C SER A 119 0.07 -28.02 -3.40
N GLU A 120 -0.10 -26.83 -2.83
CA GLU A 120 0.23 -25.57 -3.46
C GLU A 120 1.20 -24.79 -2.57
N ASP A 121 2.20 -24.16 -3.21
CA ASP A 121 3.16 -23.25 -2.59
C ASP A 121 3.10 -21.93 -3.35
N ILE A 122 2.53 -20.92 -2.68
CA ILE A 122 2.29 -19.60 -3.24
C ILE A 122 3.31 -18.65 -2.62
N LEU A 123 3.93 -17.84 -3.47
CA LEU A 123 4.78 -16.74 -3.05
C LEU A 123 4.24 -15.46 -3.70
N ASN A 124 3.90 -14.48 -2.87
CA ASN A 124 3.52 -13.14 -3.29
C ASN A 124 4.54 -12.15 -2.73
N LYS A 125 5.18 -11.39 -3.62
CA LYS A 125 6.10 -10.32 -3.24
C LYS A 125 5.54 -9.01 -3.75
N GLU A 126 5.37 -8.06 -2.85
CA GLU A 126 4.91 -6.72 -3.18
C GLU A 126 5.97 -5.70 -2.79
N THR A 127 6.24 -4.77 -3.69
CA THR A 127 7.13 -3.64 -3.44
C THR A 127 6.43 -2.38 -3.92
N GLN A 128 6.18 -1.46 -2.99
CA GLN A 128 5.58 -0.16 -3.28
C GLN A 128 6.57 0.96 -2.98
N ASN A 129 6.65 1.93 -3.88
CA ASN A 129 7.39 3.16 -3.69
C ASN A 129 6.48 4.35 -3.90
N GLU A 130 6.43 5.26 -2.95
CA GLU A 130 5.63 6.48 -3.04
C GLU A 130 6.47 7.73 -2.78
N TYR A 131 6.26 8.75 -3.61
CA TYR A 131 6.83 10.09 -3.45
C TYR A 131 5.71 11.11 -3.37
N LEU A 132 5.69 11.89 -2.30
CA LEU A 132 4.80 13.04 -2.15
C LEU A 132 5.65 14.32 -2.15
N ILE A 133 5.22 15.28 -2.97
CA ILE A 133 5.78 16.63 -2.99
C ILE A 133 4.61 17.60 -2.89
N GLN A 134 4.64 18.48 -1.92
CA GLN A 134 3.61 19.50 -1.73
C GLN A 134 4.24 20.84 -1.37
N ALA A 135 3.65 21.92 -1.84
CA ALA A 135 4.00 23.27 -1.42
C ALA A 135 2.74 24.14 -1.34
N ASP A 136 2.61 24.87 -0.24
CA ASP A 136 1.49 25.74 0.07
C ASP A 136 1.99 27.13 0.41
N TYR A 137 1.43 28.11 -0.28
CA TYR A 137 1.72 29.52 -0.09
C TYR A 137 0.47 30.26 0.40
N VAL A 138 0.57 30.96 1.50
CA VAL A 138 -0.50 31.73 2.10
C VAL A 138 -0.10 33.21 2.14
N LEU A 139 -0.91 34.05 1.54
CA LEU A 139 -0.70 35.53 1.50
C LEU A 139 -1.91 36.24 2.11
N PRO A 140 -1.83 36.74 3.32
CA PRO A 140 -2.80 37.69 3.86
C PRO A 140 -2.81 39.00 3.06
N ILE A 141 -3.99 39.53 2.78
CA ILE A 141 -4.19 40.76 2.02
C ILE A 141 -4.97 41.75 2.91
N GLY A 142 -4.25 42.58 3.65
CA GLY A 142 -4.83 43.40 4.68
C GLY A 142 -5.45 42.61 5.82
N GLU A 143 -6.46 43.15 6.50
CA GLU A 143 -7.05 42.55 7.71
C GLU A 143 -8.16 41.52 7.39
N ASN A 144 -8.67 41.49 6.16
CA ASN A 144 -9.92 40.78 5.86
C ASN A 144 -9.85 39.80 4.68
N ALA A 145 -8.74 39.78 3.97
CA ALA A 145 -8.62 38.90 2.79
C ALA A 145 -7.36 38.00 2.86
N GLN A 146 -7.45 36.86 2.25
CA GLN A 146 -6.36 35.90 2.16
C GLN A 146 -6.36 35.25 0.79
N PHE A 147 -5.19 35.12 0.20
CA PHE A 147 -4.92 34.35 -1.01
C PHE A 147 -4.07 33.16 -0.65
N GLU A 148 -4.43 32.01 -1.20
CA GLU A 148 -3.67 30.78 -1.06
C GLU A 148 -3.43 30.15 -2.44
N ALA A 149 -2.27 29.55 -2.64
CA ALA A 149 -1.95 28.76 -3.80
C ALA A 149 -1.05 27.61 -3.41
N GLY A 150 -1.23 26.47 -4.07
CA GLY A 150 -0.44 25.29 -3.78
C GLY A 150 -0.31 24.36 -4.97
N PHE A 151 0.64 23.46 -4.81
CA PHE A 151 0.92 22.33 -5.69
C PHE A 151 1.02 21.07 -4.85
N ARG A 152 0.49 19.93 -5.38
CA ARG A 152 0.69 18.61 -4.82
C ARG A 152 0.97 17.61 -5.94
N GLY A 153 2.03 16.83 -5.79
CA GLY A 153 2.36 15.68 -6.62
C GLY A 153 2.43 14.43 -5.75
N ASN A 154 1.77 13.35 -6.18
CA ASN A 154 1.88 12.02 -5.62
C ASN A 154 2.27 11.07 -6.74
N PHE A 155 3.35 10.31 -6.55
CA PHE A 155 3.94 9.44 -7.56
C PHE A 155 4.19 8.08 -6.92
N GLU A 156 3.45 7.08 -7.38
CA GLU A 156 3.45 5.73 -6.84
C GLU A 156 3.82 4.73 -7.92
N ASN A 157 4.62 3.75 -7.54
CA ASN A 157 4.89 2.53 -8.31
C ASN A 157 4.82 1.33 -7.38
N GLU A 158 4.00 0.36 -7.76
CA GLU A 158 3.82 -0.91 -7.06
C GLU A 158 4.12 -2.05 -8.03
N VAL A 159 4.90 -3.02 -7.56
CA VAL A 159 5.20 -4.25 -8.30
C VAL A 159 4.81 -5.43 -7.44
N THR A 160 3.90 -6.27 -7.96
CA THR A 160 3.47 -7.52 -7.35
C THR A 160 4.00 -8.70 -8.17
N ASP A 161 4.86 -9.54 -7.59
CA ASP A 161 5.35 -10.79 -8.19
C ASP A 161 4.65 -11.97 -7.53
N TYR A 162 3.65 -12.53 -8.22
CA TYR A 162 2.88 -13.68 -7.77
C TYR A 162 3.37 -14.95 -8.44
N THR A 163 3.80 -15.91 -7.63
CA THR A 163 4.26 -17.24 -8.08
C THR A 163 3.47 -18.33 -7.39
N LEU A 164 2.80 -19.18 -8.20
CA LEU A 164 2.14 -20.40 -7.76
C LEU A 164 2.95 -21.62 -8.22
N ASN A 165 3.39 -22.45 -7.28
CA ASN A 165 3.92 -23.78 -7.56
C ASN A 165 2.90 -24.84 -7.14
N GLN A 166 2.64 -25.83 -8.00
CA GLN A 166 1.72 -26.92 -7.72
C GLN A 166 2.46 -28.25 -7.71
N GLU A 167 2.13 -29.11 -6.75
CA GLU A 167 2.68 -30.45 -6.65
C GLU A 167 2.16 -31.32 -7.81
N ASN A 168 3.07 -31.98 -8.51
CA ASN A 168 2.72 -32.93 -9.58
C ASN A 168 2.58 -34.35 -9.04
N GLU A 169 2.20 -35.31 -9.89
CA GLU A 169 2.00 -36.73 -9.55
C GLU A 169 3.26 -37.44 -8.98
N ASN A 170 4.44 -36.82 -9.12
CA ASN A 170 5.70 -37.36 -8.59
C ASN A 170 6.11 -36.69 -7.26
N GLY A 171 5.26 -35.83 -6.69
CA GLY A 171 5.57 -35.07 -5.47
C GLY A 171 6.55 -33.92 -5.69
N VAL A 172 6.69 -33.41 -6.92
CA VAL A 172 7.58 -32.30 -7.26
C VAL A 172 6.76 -31.05 -7.49
N PHE A 173 7.12 -29.95 -6.84
CA PHE A 173 6.52 -28.65 -7.08
C PHE A 173 6.99 -28.07 -8.42
N VAL A 174 6.05 -27.70 -9.25
CA VAL A 174 6.29 -27.11 -10.58
C VAL A 174 5.52 -25.79 -10.66
N ARG A 175 6.20 -24.74 -11.13
CA ARG A 175 5.58 -23.43 -11.35
C ARG A 175 4.42 -23.53 -12.34
N ASN A 176 3.30 -22.93 -11.98
CA ASN A 176 2.15 -22.74 -12.87
C ASN A 176 2.29 -21.40 -13.60
N ASP A 177 2.87 -21.42 -14.80
CA ASP A 177 3.14 -20.20 -15.59
C ASP A 177 1.87 -19.49 -16.07
N THR A 178 0.73 -20.19 -16.08
CA THR A 178 -0.56 -19.58 -16.46
C THR A 178 -1.13 -18.69 -15.36
N LEU A 179 -0.88 -19.04 -14.10
CA LEU A 179 -1.38 -18.32 -12.94
C LEU A 179 -0.33 -17.43 -12.29
N SER A 180 0.96 -17.65 -12.57
CA SER A 180 2.06 -16.84 -12.07
C SER A 180 2.30 -15.66 -12.99
N ASN A 181 2.41 -14.46 -12.43
CA ASN A 181 2.66 -13.24 -13.19
C ASN A 181 3.36 -12.18 -12.35
N ILE A 182 3.89 -11.16 -13.03
CA ILE A 182 4.34 -9.92 -12.41
C ILE A 182 3.38 -8.83 -12.87
N PHE A 183 2.82 -8.09 -11.92
CA PHE A 183 2.00 -6.92 -12.18
C PHE A 183 2.75 -5.65 -11.76
N ASP A 184 2.91 -4.72 -12.69
CA ASP A 184 3.52 -3.41 -12.46
C ASP A 184 2.45 -2.34 -12.58
N TYR A 185 2.20 -1.62 -11.50
CA TYR A 185 1.23 -0.55 -11.41
C TYR A 185 1.93 0.78 -11.12
N THR A 186 1.55 1.81 -11.85
CA THR A 186 2.06 3.16 -11.64
C THR A 186 0.90 4.14 -11.60
N GLU A 187 0.87 4.96 -10.55
CA GLU A 187 -0.07 6.08 -10.42
C GLU A 187 0.69 7.39 -10.20
N ASN A 188 0.41 8.38 -11.05
CA ASN A 188 0.97 9.71 -10.93
C ASN A 188 -0.17 10.73 -10.86
N VAL A 189 -0.29 11.42 -9.74
CA VAL A 189 -1.25 12.48 -9.51
C VAL A 189 -0.53 13.80 -9.33
N SER A 190 -0.90 14.81 -10.13
CA SER A 190 -0.37 16.16 -9.98
C SER A 190 -1.52 17.17 -9.94
N ALA A 191 -1.50 18.05 -8.97
CA ALA A 191 -2.54 19.05 -8.78
C ALA A 191 -1.94 20.43 -8.50
N VAL A 192 -2.59 21.45 -9.04
CA VAL A 192 -2.39 22.84 -8.65
C VAL A 192 -3.71 23.42 -8.18
N TYR A 193 -3.67 24.24 -7.16
CA TYR A 193 -4.87 24.83 -6.57
C TYR A 193 -4.62 26.26 -6.11
N THR A 194 -5.69 27.01 -6.05
CA THR A 194 -5.69 28.36 -5.53
C THR A 194 -7.02 28.66 -4.85
N GLN A 195 -6.96 29.51 -3.84
CA GLN A 195 -8.11 29.92 -3.04
C GLN A 195 -8.01 31.40 -2.67
N TYR A 196 -9.13 32.08 -2.72
CA TYR A 196 -9.24 33.46 -2.26
C TYR A 196 -10.43 33.63 -1.31
N GLY A 197 -10.17 34.14 -0.13
CA GLY A 197 -11.18 34.46 0.86
C GLY A 197 -11.21 35.94 1.17
N ASN A 198 -12.40 36.48 1.47
CA ASN A 198 -12.55 37.83 1.94
C ASN A 198 -13.76 38.01 2.88
N LYS A 199 -13.68 38.94 3.80
CA LYS A 199 -14.73 39.28 4.77
C LYS A 199 -15.12 40.74 4.66
N PHE A 200 -16.41 40.99 4.44
CA PHE A 200 -17.03 42.32 4.35
C PHE A 200 -18.05 42.49 5.48
N GLY A 201 -17.65 43.09 6.57
CA GLY A 201 -18.51 43.22 7.73
C GLY A 201 -18.98 41.90 8.31
N LYS A 202 -20.26 41.53 8.13
CA LYS A 202 -20.85 40.28 8.59
C LYS A 202 -20.88 39.18 7.51
N PHE A 203 -20.53 39.50 6.28
CA PHE A 203 -20.48 38.61 5.17
C PHE A 203 -19.05 38.17 4.90
N SER A 204 -18.84 36.85 4.66
CA SER A 204 -17.56 36.31 4.22
C SER A 204 -17.80 35.30 3.10
N PHE A 205 -16.84 35.19 2.21
CA PHE A 205 -16.82 34.17 1.17
C PHE A 205 -15.43 33.55 1.00
N LEU A 206 -15.39 32.35 0.45
CA LEU A 206 -14.21 31.63 0.06
C LEU A 206 -14.45 31.03 -1.32
N LEU A 207 -13.54 31.27 -2.26
CA LEU A 207 -13.60 30.72 -3.62
C LEU A 207 -12.29 30.00 -3.88
N GLY A 208 -12.37 28.73 -4.35
CA GLY A 208 -11.22 27.92 -4.68
C GLY A 208 -11.37 27.23 -6.03
N LEU A 209 -10.23 26.99 -6.67
CA LEU A 209 -10.10 26.21 -7.88
C LEU A 209 -8.98 25.19 -7.69
N ARG A 210 -9.18 23.96 -8.19
CA ARG A 210 -8.16 22.91 -8.25
C ARG A 210 -8.19 22.27 -9.65
N LEU A 211 -7.04 22.14 -10.23
CA LEU A 211 -6.83 21.34 -11.43
C LEU A 211 -5.98 20.14 -11.05
N GLU A 212 -6.41 18.97 -11.47
CA GLU A 212 -5.74 17.73 -11.18
C GLU A 212 -5.58 16.90 -12.46
N ASN A 213 -4.41 16.29 -12.60
CA ASN A 213 -4.12 15.33 -13.65
C ASN A 213 -3.68 14.03 -12.99
N THR A 214 -4.35 12.93 -13.35
CA THR A 214 -4.02 11.59 -12.91
C THR A 214 -3.62 10.75 -14.11
N GLN A 215 -2.52 10.03 -13.99
CA GLN A 215 -2.03 9.08 -14.97
C GLN A 215 -1.89 7.71 -14.29
N LEU A 216 -2.58 6.71 -14.85
CA LEU A 216 -2.56 5.33 -14.38
C LEU A 216 -1.97 4.44 -15.48
N LYS A 217 -1.10 3.53 -15.08
CA LYS A 217 -0.54 2.50 -15.96
C LYS A 217 -0.49 1.18 -15.19
N GLY A 218 -1.02 0.12 -15.81
CA GLY A 218 -0.90 -1.25 -15.30
C GLY A 218 -0.36 -2.14 -16.40
N GLU A 219 0.66 -2.92 -16.12
CA GLU A 219 1.27 -3.88 -17.05
C GLU A 219 1.38 -5.24 -16.36
N ILE A 220 0.93 -6.30 -17.04
CA ILE A 220 1.11 -7.68 -16.62
C ILE A 220 2.21 -8.28 -17.49
N GLN A 221 3.24 -8.78 -16.84
CA GLN A 221 4.28 -9.59 -17.49
C GLN A 221 3.98 -11.06 -17.17
N SER A 222 3.43 -11.78 -18.12
CA SER A 222 3.32 -13.24 -18.03
C SER A 222 4.62 -13.85 -18.53
N ASN A 223 5.14 -14.86 -17.82
CA ASN A 223 6.31 -15.62 -18.27
C ASN A 223 5.95 -16.66 -19.34
N LEU A 224 4.83 -16.48 -20.05
CA LEU A 224 4.55 -17.25 -21.24
C LEU A 224 5.50 -16.75 -22.31
N ASP A 225 6.47 -17.57 -22.71
CA ASP A 225 7.35 -17.28 -23.85
C ASP A 225 6.50 -16.82 -25.04
N GLU A 226 6.75 -15.60 -25.55
CA GLU A 226 6.11 -15.09 -26.78
C GLU A 226 6.41 -15.96 -28.02
N ASP A 227 7.30 -16.95 -27.89
CA ASP A 227 7.76 -17.83 -28.97
C ASP A 227 6.91 -19.11 -29.12
N ALA A 228 5.76 -19.24 -28.44
CA ALA A 228 4.90 -20.42 -28.51
C ALA A 228 3.71 -20.31 -29.49
N PHE A 229 3.70 -19.33 -30.43
CA PHE A 229 2.66 -19.22 -31.46
C PHE A 229 3.23 -19.17 -32.87
#